data_179a2eb996f847f7ad1cb491eaa77775
#
_entry.id   179a2eb996f847f7ad1cb491eaa77775
#
_cell.length_a   1.000
_cell.length_b   1.000
_cell.length_c   1.000
_cell.angle_alpha   90.00
_cell.angle_beta   90.00
_cell.angle_gamma   90.00
#
_symmetry.space_group_name_H-M   'P 1'
#
loop_
_entity.id
_entity.type
_entity.pdbx_description
1 polymer ?
#
loop_
_entity_poly.entity_id
_entity_poly.type
_entity_poly.pdbx_seq_one_letter_code
_entity_poly.pdbx_strand_id
1 'polypeptide(L)'
;TRRSSDLTECPVFHLDLNTGKYESVQSLLDTLNEALTAWEQEYGAVEAERNVGLRFKGVVQRAYEKTGQRVAILVDEYDKPLLQNIGNNELQEELRGILRLFYSVLKTQDRYIKFGLLTGVSKFSKLSVFSDLNNLEDISLNRNWASLCGITEEELHSGLKPAVEEMAESNGLTYEETLDRLKEMYDGYHFDRDSIGVYNPFSLLNALKNKQFNDYWFETGTPSFLVEMLKRTNYELNHLAHEEQTSDMLNSIDSVHRN
;
A
#
# COMPACT_ATOMS: atom_id res chain seq x y z
N THR A 1 -8.04 -9.35 -22.61
CA THR A 1 -7.74 -10.56 -21.81
C THR A 1 -6.43 -11.16 -22.29
N ARG A 2 -5.32 -10.95 -21.54
CA ARG A 2 -4.06 -11.68 -21.79
C ARG A 2 -4.33 -13.17 -21.55
N ARG A 3 -3.88 -14.02 -22.48
CA ARG A 3 -3.97 -15.47 -22.30
C ARG A 3 -3.00 -15.88 -21.19
N SER A 4 -3.36 -16.88 -20.38
CA SER A 4 -2.50 -17.40 -19.30
C SER A 4 -1.12 -17.89 -19.81
N SER A 5 -1.02 -18.22 -21.11
CA SER A 5 0.22 -18.57 -21.81
C SER A 5 1.23 -17.41 -21.93
N ASP A 6 0.80 -16.18 -21.69
CA ASP A 6 1.67 -15.00 -21.82
C ASP A 6 2.32 -14.61 -20.47
N LEU A 7 1.97 -15.32 -19.38
CA LEU A 7 2.53 -15.11 -18.05
C LEU A 7 3.84 -15.87 -17.91
N THR A 8 4.93 -15.14 -17.79
CA THR A 8 6.23 -15.73 -17.45
C THR A 8 6.36 -15.80 -15.94
N GLU A 9 6.52 -16.99 -15.39
CA GLU A 9 6.81 -17.20 -13.97
C GLU A 9 8.13 -16.52 -13.62
N CYS A 10 8.18 -15.87 -12.46
CA CYS A 10 9.41 -15.27 -11.92
C CYS A 10 9.42 -15.41 -10.40
N PRO A 11 10.61 -15.38 -9.76
CA PRO A 11 10.69 -15.30 -8.30
C PRO A 11 9.94 -14.08 -7.78
N VAL A 12 9.16 -14.26 -6.71
CA VAL A 12 8.44 -13.16 -6.05
C VAL A 12 8.89 -13.06 -4.61
N PHE A 13 9.40 -11.90 -4.22
CA PHE A 13 9.73 -11.56 -2.84
C PHE A 13 8.66 -10.64 -2.31
N HIS A 14 7.81 -11.17 -1.45
CA HIS A 14 6.73 -10.42 -0.81
C HIS A 14 7.10 -10.16 0.66
N LEU A 15 7.17 -8.89 1.04
CA LEU A 15 7.38 -8.41 2.39
C LEU A 15 6.12 -7.68 2.85
N ASP A 16 5.47 -8.19 3.87
CA ASP A 16 4.34 -7.55 4.54
C ASP A 16 4.80 -6.98 5.89
N LEU A 17 4.82 -5.64 5.99
CA LEU A 17 5.17 -4.94 7.23
C LEU A 17 3.93 -4.61 8.08
N ASN A 18 2.73 -5.01 7.64
CA ASN A 18 1.50 -4.72 8.37
C ASN A 18 1.37 -5.51 9.68
N THR A 19 1.94 -6.70 9.73
CA THR A 19 1.79 -7.62 10.88
C THR A 19 2.64 -7.26 12.09
N GLY A 20 3.69 -6.43 11.90
CA GLY A 20 4.67 -6.10 12.94
C GLY A 20 4.23 -5.01 13.91
N LYS A 21 4.71 -5.12 15.16
CA LYS A 21 4.76 -4.02 16.13
C LYS A 21 6.21 -3.56 16.24
N TYR A 22 6.49 -2.35 15.81
CA TYR A 22 7.86 -1.84 15.67
C TYR A 22 8.24 -0.96 16.87
N GLU A 23 8.19 -1.52 18.06
CA GLU A 23 8.50 -0.82 19.33
C GLU A 23 10.01 -0.70 19.58
N SER A 24 10.84 -1.32 18.75
CA SER A 24 12.30 -1.30 18.85
C SER A 24 12.95 -1.58 17.48
N VAL A 25 14.24 -1.26 17.36
CA VAL A 25 15.09 -1.65 16.23
C VAL A 25 15.05 -3.17 16.01
N GLN A 26 15.10 -3.94 17.12
CA GLN A 26 15.15 -5.39 17.02
C GLN A 26 13.87 -5.96 16.43
N SER A 27 12.69 -5.42 16.73
CA SER A 27 11.42 -5.90 16.16
C SER A 27 11.35 -5.71 14.64
N LEU A 28 11.91 -4.63 14.09
CA LEU A 28 12.03 -4.47 12.63
C LEU A 28 13.03 -5.46 12.04
N LEU A 29 14.20 -5.62 12.68
CA LEU A 29 15.20 -6.58 12.21
C LEU A 29 14.66 -8.01 12.23
N ASP A 30 13.89 -8.40 13.23
CA ASP A 30 13.28 -9.72 13.31
C ASP A 30 12.33 -9.97 12.14
N THR A 31 11.44 -9.01 11.82
CA THR A 31 10.54 -9.11 10.66
C THR A 31 11.30 -9.22 9.34
N LEU A 32 12.32 -8.38 9.14
CA LEU A 32 13.13 -8.44 7.93
C LEU A 32 13.95 -9.76 7.83
N ASN A 33 14.48 -10.23 8.96
CA ASN A 33 15.23 -11.48 9.01
C ASN A 33 14.36 -12.71 8.76
N GLU A 34 13.11 -12.71 9.22
CA GLU A 34 12.15 -13.77 8.94
C GLU A 34 11.90 -13.90 7.43
N ALA A 35 11.58 -12.79 6.75
CA ALA A 35 11.38 -12.78 5.32
C ALA A 35 12.65 -13.21 4.55
N LEU A 36 13.82 -12.66 4.92
CA LEU A 36 15.09 -13.01 4.30
C LEU A 36 15.41 -14.49 4.48
N THR A 37 15.18 -15.05 5.67
CA THR A 37 15.43 -16.46 5.94
C THR A 37 14.55 -17.38 5.08
N ALA A 38 13.26 -17.01 4.90
CA ALA A 38 12.37 -17.75 4.02
C ALA A 38 12.87 -17.74 2.55
N TRP A 39 13.30 -16.58 2.05
CA TRP A 39 13.85 -16.49 0.69
C TRP A 39 15.19 -17.21 0.54
N GLU A 40 16.05 -17.14 1.55
CA GLU A 40 17.35 -17.84 1.57
C GLU A 40 17.21 -19.36 1.65
N GLN A 41 16.16 -19.89 2.29
CA GLN A 41 15.84 -21.32 2.25
C GLN A 41 15.61 -21.80 0.83
N GLU A 42 15.01 -20.97 -0.02
CA GLU A 42 14.74 -21.31 -1.41
C GLU A 42 15.94 -21.05 -2.33
N TYR A 43 16.60 -19.88 -2.16
CA TYR A 43 17.65 -19.42 -3.10
C TYR A 43 19.08 -19.51 -2.55
N GLY A 44 19.24 -19.95 -1.32
CA GLY A 44 20.54 -20.10 -0.66
C GLY A 44 20.93 -18.88 0.17
N ALA A 45 21.81 -19.10 1.15
CA ALA A 45 22.39 -18.11 2.05
C ALA A 45 23.91 -18.07 1.95
N VAL A 46 24.54 -16.93 2.28
CA VAL A 46 25.97 -16.75 2.36
C VAL A 46 26.34 -16.13 3.70
N GLU A 47 27.20 -16.82 4.48
CA GLU A 47 27.58 -16.40 5.85
C GLU A 47 28.22 -15.01 5.92
N ALA A 48 28.90 -14.57 4.85
CA ALA A 48 29.50 -13.24 4.78
C ALA A 48 28.48 -12.08 4.68
N GLU A 49 27.22 -12.37 4.36
CA GLU A 49 26.12 -11.40 4.26
C GLU A 49 25.56 -11.07 5.65
N ARG A 50 26.27 -10.22 6.42
CA ARG A 50 26.05 -10.02 7.87
C ARG A 50 24.93 -9.06 8.24
N ASN A 51 24.32 -8.35 7.29
CA ASN A 51 23.21 -7.44 7.56
C ASN A 51 22.07 -7.60 6.55
N VAL A 52 20.90 -7.06 6.90
CA VAL A 52 19.68 -7.22 6.10
C VAL A 52 19.81 -6.71 4.66
N GLY A 53 20.59 -5.65 4.42
CA GLY A 53 20.82 -5.14 3.07
C GLY A 53 21.71 -6.08 2.23
N LEU A 54 22.79 -6.61 2.80
CA LEU A 54 23.66 -7.57 2.12
C LEU A 54 22.94 -8.88 1.84
N ARG A 55 22.19 -9.41 2.79
CA ARG A 55 21.37 -10.61 2.62
C ARG A 55 20.34 -10.44 1.52
N PHE A 56 19.61 -9.30 1.53
CA PHE A 56 18.61 -9.01 0.50
C PHE A 56 19.25 -8.88 -0.88
N LYS A 57 20.39 -8.17 -0.98
CA LYS A 57 21.17 -8.06 -2.20
C LYS A 57 21.56 -9.43 -2.75
N GLY A 58 22.12 -10.28 -1.89
CA GLY A 58 22.61 -11.61 -2.28
C GLY A 58 21.49 -12.55 -2.70
N VAL A 59 20.37 -12.57 -1.95
CA VAL A 59 19.26 -13.48 -2.29
C VAL A 59 18.57 -13.07 -3.60
N VAL A 60 18.46 -11.78 -3.92
CA VAL A 60 17.95 -11.28 -5.22
C VAL A 60 18.85 -11.78 -6.36
N GLN A 61 20.17 -11.69 -6.21
CA GLN A 61 21.09 -12.16 -7.22
C GLN A 61 21.02 -13.68 -7.41
N ARG A 62 21.03 -14.46 -6.32
CA ARG A 62 20.96 -15.93 -6.36
C ARG A 62 19.63 -16.43 -6.95
N ALA A 63 18.50 -15.74 -6.67
CA ALA A 63 17.23 -16.07 -7.27
C ALA A 63 17.29 -15.94 -8.81
N TYR A 64 17.87 -14.86 -9.30
CA TYR A 64 18.11 -14.68 -10.73
C TYR A 64 19.05 -15.77 -11.30
N GLU A 65 20.18 -16.05 -10.66
CA GLU A 65 21.15 -17.04 -11.11
C GLU A 65 20.53 -18.45 -11.16
N LYS A 66 19.67 -18.79 -10.18
CA LYS A 66 19.01 -20.09 -10.10
C LYS A 66 17.91 -20.27 -11.16
N THR A 67 17.16 -19.23 -11.45
CA THR A 67 15.95 -19.32 -12.29
C THR A 67 16.13 -18.78 -13.70
N GLY A 68 17.16 -17.95 -13.93
CA GLY A 68 17.33 -17.19 -15.16
C GLY A 68 16.28 -16.08 -15.33
N GLN A 69 15.41 -15.86 -14.34
CA GLN A 69 14.33 -14.88 -14.37
C GLN A 69 14.57 -13.75 -13.38
N ARG A 70 14.30 -12.51 -13.79
CA ARG A 70 14.36 -11.35 -12.88
C ARG A 70 13.28 -11.43 -11.83
N VAL A 71 13.56 -10.94 -10.63
CA VAL A 71 12.73 -11.01 -9.44
C VAL A 71 11.65 -9.95 -9.45
N ALA A 72 10.42 -10.26 -9.02
CA ALA A 72 9.42 -9.29 -8.61
C ALA A 72 9.51 -9.05 -7.10
N ILE A 73 9.49 -7.79 -6.68
CA ILE A 73 9.55 -7.39 -5.27
C ILE A 73 8.26 -6.65 -4.92
N LEU A 74 7.54 -7.15 -3.93
CA LEU A 74 6.29 -6.57 -3.43
C LEU A 74 6.50 -6.23 -1.96
N VAL A 75 6.28 -4.97 -1.58
CA VAL A 75 6.36 -4.52 -0.19
C VAL A 75 5.05 -3.87 0.19
N ASP A 76 4.38 -4.44 1.19
CA ASP A 76 3.15 -3.89 1.73
C ASP A 76 3.42 -3.12 3.02
N GLU A 77 2.77 -1.95 3.15
CA GLU A 77 2.89 -1.04 4.30
C GLU A 77 4.35 -0.62 4.58
N TYR A 78 5.08 -0.22 3.53
CA TYR A 78 6.52 0.10 3.59
C TYR A 78 6.89 1.15 4.65
N ASP A 79 5.96 1.98 5.06
CA ASP A 79 6.12 3.10 5.99
C ASP A 79 5.63 2.81 7.42
N LYS A 80 4.96 1.68 7.65
CA LYS A 80 4.36 1.33 8.93
C LYS A 80 5.33 1.39 10.12
N PRO A 81 6.59 0.92 10.02
CA PRO A 81 7.53 1.04 11.13
C PRO A 81 7.76 2.50 11.57
N LEU A 82 7.73 3.44 10.62
CA LEU A 82 7.90 4.85 10.91
C LEU A 82 6.62 5.49 11.43
N LEU A 83 5.45 5.11 10.89
CA LEU A 83 4.15 5.64 11.30
C LEU A 83 3.79 5.24 12.73
N GLN A 84 4.12 4.02 13.15
CA GLN A 84 3.89 3.57 14.53
C GLN A 84 4.73 4.33 15.56
N ASN A 85 5.81 4.96 15.13
CA ASN A 85 6.75 5.67 16.00
C ASN A 85 6.71 7.19 15.84
N ILE A 86 5.60 7.74 15.36
CA ILE A 86 5.39 9.19 15.31
C ILE A 86 5.47 9.76 16.74
N GLY A 87 6.46 10.67 16.95
CA GLY A 87 6.74 11.28 18.27
C GLY A 87 7.89 10.67 19.03
N ASN A 88 8.44 9.55 18.57
CA ASN A 88 9.72 9.03 19.05
C ASN A 88 10.79 9.23 17.98
N ASN A 89 11.35 10.43 17.91
CA ASN A 89 12.27 10.82 16.83
C ASN A 89 13.55 9.96 16.79
N GLU A 90 14.05 9.54 17.96
CA GLU A 90 15.28 8.74 18.05
C GLU A 90 15.06 7.36 17.42
N LEU A 91 14.05 6.64 17.88
CA LEU A 91 13.72 5.32 17.32
C LEU A 91 13.34 5.43 15.84
N GLN A 92 12.60 6.47 15.46
CA GLN A 92 12.21 6.67 14.07
C GLN A 92 13.41 6.85 13.14
N GLU A 93 14.48 7.57 13.57
CA GLU A 93 15.72 7.70 12.79
C GLU A 93 16.49 6.38 12.67
N GLU A 94 16.54 5.58 13.73
CA GLU A 94 17.18 4.27 13.69
C GLU A 94 16.44 3.32 12.73
N LEU A 95 15.11 3.24 12.83
CA LEU A 95 14.28 2.44 11.93
C LEU A 95 14.42 2.91 10.47
N ARG A 96 14.48 4.22 10.25
CA ARG A 96 14.69 4.83 8.92
C ARG A 96 16.03 4.40 8.34
N GLY A 97 17.09 4.37 9.13
CA GLY A 97 18.41 3.91 8.71
C GLY A 97 18.41 2.47 8.20
N ILE A 98 17.71 1.57 8.92
CA ILE A 98 17.57 0.17 8.53
C ILE A 98 16.76 0.01 7.25
N LEU A 99 15.62 0.68 7.16
CA LEU A 99 14.76 0.66 5.97
C LEU A 99 15.50 1.21 4.75
N ARG A 100 16.26 2.30 4.91
CA ARG A 100 17.10 2.86 3.83
C ARG A 100 18.12 1.84 3.32
N LEU A 101 18.82 1.17 4.24
CA LEU A 101 19.76 0.12 3.88
C LEU A 101 19.07 -1.02 3.12
N PHE A 102 17.93 -1.48 3.60
CA PHE A 102 17.16 -2.56 2.98
C PHE A 102 16.66 -2.17 1.58
N TYR A 103 15.98 -1.02 1.46
CA TYR A 103 15.41 -0.59 0.18
C TYR A 103 16.45 -0.14 -0.85
N SER A 104 17.67 0.22 -0.44
CA SER A 104 18.76 0.56 -1.37
C SER A 104 19.05 -0.56 -2.38
N VAL A 105 18.67 -1.80 -2.05
CA VAL A 105 18.78 -2.97 -2.92
C VAL A 105 17.93 -2.82 -4.17
N LEU A 106 16.77 -2.16 -4.10
CA LEU A 106 15.91 -1.90 -5.26
C LEU A 106 16.62 -1.14 -6.37
N LYS A 107 17.58 -0.27 -6.01
CA LYS A 107 18.40 0.47 -6.96
C LYS A 107 19.67 -0.30 -7.33
N THR A 108 20.36 -0.82 -6.33
CA THR A 108 21.68 -1.44 -6.55
C THR A 108 21.60 -2.78 -7.29
N GLN A 109 20.44 -3.43 -7.25
CA GLN A 109 20.15 -4.70 -7.94
C GLN A 109 19.13 -4.56 -9.08
N ASP A 110 18.88 -3.36 -9.59
CA ASP A 110 17.90 -3.06 -10.63
C ASP A 110 17.97 -4.02 -11.83
N ARG A 111 19.18 -4.40 -12.26
CA ARG A 111 19.41 -5.37 -13.36
C ARG A 111 18.77 -6.74 -13.13
N TYR A 112 18.56 -7.15 -11.87
CA TYR A 112 17.97 -8.44 -11.50
C TYR A 112 16.49 -8.31 -11.12
N ILE A 113 15.97 -7.08 -11.05
CA ILE A 113 14.59 -6.81 -10.68
C ILE A 113 13.76 -6.59 -11.94
N LYS A 114 12.66 -7.32 -12.07
CA LYS A 114 11.69 -7.21 -13.16
C LYS A 114 10.65 -6.14 -12.86
N PHE A 115 10.22 -6.09 -11.59
CA PHE A 115 9.13 -5.24 -11.12
C PHE A 115 9.27 -5.01 -9.62
N GLY A 116 9.01 -3.81 -9.17
CA GLY A 116 8.90 -3.45 -7.76
C GLY A 116 7.60 -2.70 -7.52
N LEU A 117 6.82 -3.11 -6.51
CA LEU A 117 5.64 -2.40 -6.04
C LEU A 117 5.72 -2.24 -4.53
N LEU A 118 5.60 -1.00 -4.09
CA LEU A 118 5.56 -0.66 -2.67
C LEU A 118 4.23 0.04 -2.38
N THR A 119 3.51 -0.43 -1.36
CA THR A 119 2.29 0.21 -0.85
C THR A 119 2.51 0.77 0.54
N GLY A 120 1.80 1.82 0.89
CA GLY A 120 1.88 2.48 2.19
C GLY A 120 0.89 3.64 2.31
N VAL A 121 0.83 4.23 3.49
CA VAL A 121 -0.12 5.31 3.81
C VAL A 121 0.47 6.69 3.47
N SER A 122 1.77 6.88 3.70
CA SER A 122 2.43 8.17 3.49
C SER A 122 3.02 8.28 2.09
N LYS A 123 3.13 9.52 1.59
CA LYS A 123 3.77 9.74 0.29
C LYS A 123 5.24 9.33 0.30
N PHE A 124 5.61 8.54 -0.68
CA PHE A 124 6.96 8.05 -0.93
C PHE A 124 8.04 9.16 -0.92
N SER A 125 7.78 10.28 -1.58
CA SER A 125 8.73 11.39 -1.73
C SER A 125 9.09 12.08 -0.41
N LYS A 126 8.31 11.87 0.64
CA LYS A 126 8.47 12.58 1.92
C LYS A 126 9.19 11.78 2.98
N LEU A 127 9.25 10.48 2.81
CA LEU A 127 10.09 9.65 3.67
C LEU A 127 11.50 9.69 3.11
N SER A 128 12.45 10.29 3.84
CA SER A 128 13.88 10.34 3.46
C SER A 128 14.53 8.95 3.31
N VAL A 129 13.77 7.88 3.55
CA VAL A 129 14.15 6.48 3.29
C VAL A 129 14.47 6.25 1.82
N PHE A 130 13.80 6.97 0.93
CA PHE A 130 13.85 6.77 -0.52
C PHE A 130 14.61 7.89 -1.26
N SER A 131 15.25 8.82 -0.53
CA SER A 131 15.95 9.95 -1.13
C SER A 131 16.98 9.56 -2.20
N ASP A 132 17.52 8.34 -2.09
CA ASP A 132 18.52 7.81 -3.01
C ASP A 132 17.94 6.93 -4.11
N LEU A 133 16.62 6.65 -4.09
CA LEU A 133 15.93 5.83 -5.06
C LEU A 133 15.25 6.70 -6.12
N ASN A 134 15.93 6.88 -7.25
CA ASN A 134 15.41 7.62 -8.40
C ASN A 134 14.84 6.72 -9.51
N ASN A 135 14.78 5.42 -9.28
CA ASN A 135 14.25 4.41 -10.20
C ASN A 135 12.80 3.98 -9.88
N LEU A 136 12.20 4.57 -8.85
CA LEU A 136 10.80 4.33 -8.49
C LEU A 136 9.95 5.53 -8.91
N GLU A 137 8.75 5.24 -9.39
CA GLU A 137 7.74 6.23 -9.76
C GLU A 137 6.63 6.25 -8.70
N ASP A 138 6.29 7.43 -8.19
CA ASP A 138 5.12 7.61 -7.34
C ASP A 138 3.86 7.68 -8.23
N ILE A 139 3.07 6.62 -8.18
CA ILE A 139 1.83 6.48 -8.96
C ILE A 139 0.56 6.78 -8.13
N SER A 140 0.70 7.17 -6.86
CA SER A 140 -0.40 7.32 -5.91
C SER A 140 -1.50 8.28 -6.39
N LEU A 141 -1.11 9.35 -7.09
CA LEU A 141 -2.04 10.34 -7.66
C LEU A 141 -1.89 10.45 -9.19
N ASN A 142 -1.37 9.41 -9.83
CA ASN A 142 -1.22 9.39 -11.27
C ASN A 142 -2.50 8.92 -11.94
N ARG A 143 -3.10 9.78 -12.78
CA ARG A 143 -4.35 9.53 -13.49
C ARG A 143 -4.39 8.19 -14.23
N ASN A 144 -3.26 7.75 -14.80
CA ASN A 144 -3.19 6.49 -15.53
C ASN A 144 -3.38 5.25 -14.64
N TRP A 145 -3.26 5.41 -13.33
CA TRP A 145 -3.36 4.34 -12.34
C TRP A 145 -4.52 4.54 -11.36
N ALA A 146 -5.40 5.51 -11.62
CA ALA A 146 -6.49 5.89 -10.72
C ALA A 146 -7.47 4.74 -10.40
N SER A 147 -7.58 3.74 -11.27
CA SER A 147 -8.41 2.56 -11.04
C SER A 147 -7.68 1.37 -10.40
N LEU A 148 -6.37 1.51 -10.08
CA LEU A 148 -5.56 0.37 -9.61
C LEU A 148 -6.04 -0.17 -8.25
N CYS A 149 -6.44 0.71 -7.33
CA CYS A 149 -6.78 0.37 -5.95
C CYS A 149 -8.28 0.54 -5.64
N GLY A 150 -9.13 0.63 -6.64
CA GLY A 150 -10.59 0.76 -6.48
C GLY A 150 -11.36 -0.15 -7.42
N ILE A 151 -12.66 -0.25 -7.21
CA ILE A 151 -13.56 -0.93 -8.15
C ILE A 151 -14.22 0.13 -9.01
N THR A 152 -14.11 -0.02 -10.33
CA THR A 152 -14.72 0.89 -11.29
C THR A 152 -16.21 0.58 -11.48
N GLU A 153 -16.96 1.55 -11.98
CA GLU A 153 -18.38 1.36 -12.33
C GLU A 153 -18.54 0.28 -13.41
N GLU A 154 -17.61 0.20 -14.38
CA GLU A 154 -17.60 -0.85 -15.41
C GLU A 154 -17.44 -2.25 -14.80
N GLU A 155 -16.55 -2.42 -13.83
CA GLU A 155 -16.35 -3.68 -13.11
C GLU A 155 -17.57 -4.06 -12.27
N LEU A 156 -18.24 -3.07 -11.66
CA LEU A 156 -19.49 -3.29 -10.93
C LEU A 156 -20.59 -3.80 -11.85
N HIS A 157 -20.75 -3.21 -13.03
CA HIS A 157 -21.76 -3.60 -14.02
C HIS A 157 -21.43 -4.92 -14.74
N SER A 158 -20.17 -5.34 -14.78
CA SER A 158 -19.75 -6.57 -15.48
C SER A 158 -19.50 -7.74 -14.52
N GLY A 159 -18.38 -7.67 -13.80
CA GLY A 159 -17.92 -8.76 -12.93
C GLY A 159 -18.76 -8.97 -11.67
N LEU A 160 -19.32 -7.88 -11.12
CA LEU A 160 -20.08 -7.90 -9.86
C LEU A 160 -21.61 -7.85 -10.07
N LYS A 161 -22.08 -7.77 -11.31
CA LYS A 161 -23.51 -7.70 -11.63
C LYS A 161 -24.37 -8.74 -10.91
N PRO A 162 -24.02 -10.04 -10.88
CA PRO A 162 -24.83 -11.04 -10.18
C PRO A 162 -24.99 -10.74 -8.68
N ALA A 163 -23.93 -10.25 -8.03
CA ALA A 163 -23.97 -9.90 -6.61
C ALA A 163 -24.86 -8.67 -6.34
N VAL A 164 -24.86 -7.70 -7.26
CA VAL A 164 -25.77 -6.54 -7.20
C VAL A 164 -27.22 -6.97 -7.38
N GLU A 165 -27.52 -7.87 -8.33
CA GLU A 165 -28.86 -8.42 -8.55
C GLU A 165 -29.37 -9.19 -7.31
N GLU A 166 -28.52 -10.02 -6.68
CA GLU A 166 -28.86 -10.72 -5.44
C GLU A 166 -29.12 -9.75 -4.28
N MET A 167 -28.34 -8.66 -4.19
CA MET A 167 -28.53 -7.63 -3.18
C MET A 167 -29.82 -6.85 -3.40
N ALA A 168 -30.15 -6.54 -4.65
CA ALA A 168 -31.40 -5.87 -5.04
C ALA A 168 -32.61 -6.72 -4.60
N GLU A 169 -32.64 -7.99 -4.94
CA GLU A 169 -33.70 -8.95 -4.55
C GLU A 169 -33.86 -9.00 -3.02
N SER A 170 -32.73 -9.10 -2.30
CA SER A 170 -32.74 -9.23 -0.83
C SER A 170 -33.29 -7.98 -0.13
N ASN A 171 -33.19 -6.81 -0.76
CA ASN A 171 -33.65 -5.53 -0.21
C ASN A 171 -34.98 -5.05 -0.79
N GLY A 172 -35.57 -5.81 -1.73
CA GLY A 172 -36.82 -5.41 -2.40
C GLY A 172 -36.65 -4.18 -3.29
N LEU A 173 -35.43 -3.97 -3.83
CA LEU A 173 -35.06 -2.86 -4.71
C LEU A 173 -34.93 -3.35 -6.15
N THR A 174 -35.01 -2.45 -7.10
CA THR A 174 -34.59 -2.70 -8.47
C THR A 174 -33.06 -2.69 -8.57
N TYR A 175 -32.53 -3.23 -9.66
CA TYR A 175 -31.10 -3.18 -9.95
C TYR A 175 -30.55 -1.73 -9.96
N GLU A 176 -31.27 -0.81 -10.62
CA GLU A 176 -30.87 0.58 -10.73
C GLU A 176 -30.90 1.31 -9.37
N GLU A 177 -31.96 1.12 -8.58
CA GLU A 177 -32.02 1.69 -7.22
C GLU A 177 -30.89 1.18 -6.31
N THR A 178 -30.48 -0.07 -6.50
CA THR A 178 -29.36 -0.66 -5.75
C THR A 178 -28.05 -0.03 -6.18
N LEU A 179 -27.83 0.17 -7.48
CA LEU A 179 -26.64 0.85 -7.98
C LEU A 179 -26.55 2.29 -7.48
N ASP A 180 -27.63 3.05 -7.57
CA ASP A 180 -27.68 4.43 -7.09
C ASP A 180 -27.30 4.51 -5.60
N ARG A 181 -27.82 3.60 -4.79
CA ARG A 181 -27.52 3.54 -3.36
C ARG A 181 -26.09 3.09 -3.06
N LEU A 182 -25.56 2.13 -3.80
CA LEU A 182 -24.14 1.73 -3.70
C LEU A 182 -23.22 2.90 -4.07
N LYS A 183 -23.60 3.68 -5.09
CA LYS A 183 -22.86 4.86 -5.52
C LYS A 183 -22.88 5.94 -4.44
N GLU A 184 -24.03 6.25 -3.88
CA GLU A 184 -24.15 7.24 -2.80
C GLU A 184 -23.30 6.87 -1.57
N MET A 185 -23.23 5.58 -1.21
CA MET A 185 -22.58 5.14 0.02
C MET A 185 -21.09 4.80 -0.14
N TYR A 186 -20.66 4.32 -1.29
CA TYR A 186 -19.33 3.70 -1.44
C TYR A 186 -18.49 4.25 -2.59
N ASP A 187 -19.05 5.08 -3.48
CA ASP A 187 -18.32 5.84 -4.49
C ASP A 187 -17.76 7.13 -3.89
N GLY A 188 -16.85 7.78 -4.58
CA GLY A 188 -16.34 9.11 -4.20
C GLY A 188 -14.84 9.15 -3.98
N TYR A 189 -14.12 8.06 -4.17
CA TYR A 189 -12.67 8.09 -4.17
C TYR A 189 -12.16 8.53 -5.55
N HIS A 190 -11.51 9.68 -5.59
CA HIS A 190 -10.81 10.19 -6.76
C HIS A 190 -9.32 10.32 -6.43
N PHE A 191 -8.47 9.56 -7.11
CA PHE A 191 -7.02 9.65 -6.94
C PHE A 191 -6.41 10.84 -7.69
N ASP A 192 -7.16 11.44 -8.61
CA ASP A 192 -6.84 12.67 -9.33
C ASP A 192 -8.13 13.42 -9.61
N ARG A 193 -8.08 14.77 -9.66
CA ARG A 193 -9.26 15.64 -9.84
C ARG A 193 -10.09 15.30 -11.07
N ASP A 194 -9.42 14.90 -12.15
CA ASP A 194 -10.03 14.58 -13.44
C ASP A 194 -10.09 13.08 -13.71
N SER A 195 -9.80 12.24 -12.70
CA SER A 195 -9.89 10.78 -12.82
C SER A 195 -11.31 10.28 -12.66
N ILE A 196 -11.52 9.04 -13.12
CA ILE A 196 -12.77 8.32 -12.82
C ILE A 196 -12.90 8.11 -11.31
N GLY A 197 -14.13 8.22 -10.79
CA GLY A 197 -14.46 7.77 -9.44
C GLY A 197 -14.33 6.25 -9.32
N VAL A 198 -13.95 5.80 -8.16
CA VAL A 198 -13.88 4.37 -7.85
C VAL A 198 -14.53 4.09 -6.50
N TYR A 199 -15.15 2.93 -6.39
CA TYR A 199 -15.72 2.45 -5.15
C TYR A 199 -14.62 1.93 -4.22
N ASN A 200 -14.78 2.17 -2.91
CA ASN A 200 -13.95 1.53 -1.90
C ASN A 200 -14.16 0.00 -1.95
N PRO A 201 -13.14 -0.81 -2.27
CA PRO A 201 -13.31 -2.25 -2.46
C PRO A 201 -13.79 -2.96 -1.20
N PHE A 202 -13.25 -2.59 -0.03
CA PHE A 202 -13.61 -3.22 1.22
C PHE A 202 -15.10 -2.98 1.55
N SER A 203 -15.55 -1.74 1.49
CA SER A 203 -16.93 -1.38 1.81
C SER A 203 -17.91 -1.99 0.81
N LEU A 204 -17.63 -1.85 -0.49
CA LEU A 204 -18.48 -2.39 -1.55
C LEU A 204 -18.61 -3.92 -1.48
N LEU A 205 -17.49 -4.63 -1.35
CA LEU A 205 -17.52 -6.10 -1.31
C LEU A 205 -18.20 -6.63 -0.04
N ASN A 206 -18.06 -5.96 1.11
CA ASN A 206 -18.80 -6.33 2.31
C ASN A 206 -20.30 -6.05 2.17
N ALA A 207 -20.70 -4.93 1.56
CA ALA A 207 -22.10 -4.62 1.29
C ALA A 207 -22.74 -5.69 0.41
N LEU A 208 -22.09 -6.05 -0.70
CA LEU A 208 -22.57 -7.08 -1.61
C LEU A 208 -22.62 -8.47 -0.93
N LYS A 209 -21.58 -8.84 -0.18
CA LYS A 209 -21.51 -10.12 0.55
C LYS A 209 -22.61 -10.26 1.59
N ASN A 210 -22.84 -9.22 2.39
CA ASN A 210 -23.81 -9.21 3.47
C ASN A 210 -25.21 -8.81 2.99
N LYS A 211 -25.33 -8.33 1.74
CA LYS A 211 -26.58 -7.81 1.14
C LYS A 211 -27.21 -6.70 1.98
N GLN A 212 -26.37 -5.85 2.58
CA GLN A 212 -26.76 -4.77 3.49
C GLN A 212 -25.97 -3.50 3.18
N PHE A 213 -26.65 -2.36 3.30
CA PHE A 213 -26.04 -1.03 3.18
C PHE A 213 -25.64 -0.53 4.57
N ASN A 214 -24.35 -0.64 4.90
CA ASN A 214 -23.75 -0.22 6.17
C ASN A 214 -22.45 0.56 5.95
N ASP A 215 -22.02 1.32 6.96
CA ASP A 215 -20.77 2.09 6.95
C ASP A 215 -19.55 1.19 7.27
N TYR A 216 -19.27 0.22 6.41
CA TYR A 216 -18.23 -0.79 6.62
C TYR A 216 -16.82 -0.20 6.78
N TRP A 217 -16.55 0.95 6.23
CA TRP A 217 -15.23 1.52 6.29
C TRP A 217 -14.80 1.94 7.72
N PHE A 218 -15.76 2.21 8.61
CA PHE A 218 -15.48 2.46 10.02
C PHE A 218 -15.05 1.23 10.80
N GLU A 219 -15.33 0.03 10.30
CA GLU A 219 -15.01 -1.23 10.99
C GLU A 219 -13.53 -1.59 10.91
N THR A 220 -12.76 -1.09 9.94
CA THR A 220 -11.38 -1.52 9.67
C THR A 220 -10.29 -0.61 10.21
N GLY A 221 -10.63 0.44 10.87
CA GLY A 221 -9.64 1.21 11.60
C GLY A 221 -9.74 2.71 11.42
N THR A 222 -10.00 3.37 12.51
CA THR A 222 -9.55 4.75 12.68
C THR A 222 -8.04 4.71 12.55
N PRO A 223 -7.43 5.32 11.51
CA PRO A 223 -5.99 5.36 11.42
C PRO A 223 -5.46 6.06 12.66
N SER A 224 -4.92 5.30 13.59
CA SER A 224 -4.45 5.84 14.89
C SER A 224 -3.46 6.98 14.68
N PHE A 225 -2.67 6.91 13.59
CA PHE A 225 -1.75 7.97 13.21
C PHE A 225 -2.49 9.26 12.80
N LEU A 226 -3.61 9.16 12.06
CA LEU A 226 -4.40 10.34 11.65
C LEU A 226 -5.03 11.02 12.86
N VAL A 227 -5.56 10.24 13.81
CA VAL A 227 -6.09 10.76 15.08
C VAL A 227 -4.99 11.45 15.88
N GLU A 228 -3.79 10.87 15.93
CA GLU A 228 -2.65 11.47 16.61
C GLU A 228 -2.18 12.76 15.93
N MET A 229 -2.14 12.80 14.62
CA MET A 229 -1.83 14.01 13.86
C MET A 229 -2.87 15.11 14.07
N LEU A 230 -4.17 14.79 14.00
CA LEU A 230 -5.26 15.75 14.24
C LEU A 230 -5.20 16.33 15.65
N LYS A 231 -4.89 15.50 16.67
CA LYS A 231 -4.70 15.96 18.05
C LYS A 231 -3.53 16.95 18.18
N ARG A 232 -2.45 16.74 17.45
CA ARG A 232 -1.25 17.60 17.49
C ARG A 232 -1.42 18.93 16.75
N THR A 233 -2.23 18.93 15.69
CA THR A 233 -2.39 20.13 14.83
C THR A 233 -3.51 21.07 15.30
N ASN A 234 -4.29 20.72 16.34
CA ASN A 234 -5.46 21.49 16.77
C ASN A 234 -6.43 21.81 15.60
N TYR A 235 -6.55 20.89 14.63
CA TYR A 235 -7.32 21.10 13.42
C TYR A 235 -8.81 21.16 13.72
N GLU A 236 -9.48 22.22 13.27
CA GLU A 236 -10.94 22.32 13.41
C GLU A 236 -11.63 21.40 12.39
N LEU A 237 -12.12 20.25 12.86
CA LEU A 237 -12.76 19.20 12.06
C LEU A 237 -14.00 19.69 11.27
N ASN A 238 -14.60 20.81 11.68
CA ASN A 238 -15.78 21.36 11.04
C ASN A 238 -15.54 21.84 9.59
N HIS A 239 -14.30 22.07 9.20
CA HIS A 239 -13.94 22.47 7.83
C HIS A 239 -13.68 21.29 6.89
N LEU A 240 -13.42 20.08 7.40
CA LEU A 240 -13.08 18.90 6.59
C LEU A 240 -14.22 18.42 5.66
N ALA A 241 -15.47 18.67 6.04
CA ALA A 241 -16.64 18.20 5.29
C ALA A 241 -16.92 19.00 3.99
N HIS A 242 -16.27 20.15 3.79
CA HIS A 242 -16.57 21.08 2.70
C HIS A 242 -15.36 21.62 1.95
N GLU A 243 -14.14 21.19 2.29
CA GLU A 243 -12.92 21.63 1.60
C GLU A 243 -12.52 20.64 0.49
N GLU A 244 -12.41 21.14 -0.74
CA GLU A 244 -11.69 20.45 -1.80
C GLU A 244 -10.21 20.36 -1.40
N GLN A 245 -9.76 19.17 -1.07
CA GLN A 245 -8.35 18.92 -0.70
C GLN A 245 -7.48 18.94 -1.96
N THR A 246 -6.66 19.94 -2.10
CA THR A 246 -5.67 20.00 -3.19
C THR A 246 -4.42 19.17 -2.85
N SER A 247 -3.68 18.73 -3.88
CA SER A 247 -2.40 18.02 -3.71
C SER A 247 -1.40 18.80 -2.84
N ASP A 248 -1.51 20.13 -2.79
CA ASP A 248 -0.67 20.99 -1.97
C ASP A 248 -1.04 20.91 -0.47
N MET A 249 -2.31 20.69 -0.14
CA MET A 249 -2.73 20.46 1.25
C MET A 249 -2.24 19.11 1.77
N LEU A 250 -2.33 18.05 0.98
CA LEU A 250 -1.72 16.76 1.30
C LEU A 250 -0.20 16.88 1.45
N ASN A 251 0.41 17.83 0.74
CA ASN A 251 1.81 18.18 0.85
C ASN A 251 2.14 19.01 2.11
N SER A 252 1.22 19.77 2.66
CA SER A 252 1.44 20.62 3.82
C SER A 252 1.31 19.90 5.16
N ILE A 253 0.59 18.78 5.22
CA ILE A 253 0.44 17.98 6.45
C ILE A 253 1.80 17.54 7.02
N ASP A 254 2.82 17.36 6.17
CA ASP A 254 4.18 17.01 6.59
C ASP A 254 5.09 18.20 6.94
N SER A 255 4.71 19.43 6.59
CA SER A 255 5.52 20.62 6.89
C SER A 255 5.42 21.09 8.36
N VAL A 256 4.45 20.58 9.10
CA VAL A 256 4.22 20.90 10.53
C VAL A 256 5.35 20.38 11.44
N HIS A 257 6.24 19.53 10.91
CA HIS A 257 7.38 18.98 11.68
C HIS A 257 8.69 19.78 11.59
N ARG A 258 8.69 20.99 10.99
CA ARG A 258 9.93 21.78 10.80
C ARG A 258 10.00 23.10 11.57
N ASN A 259 9.13 23.30 12.59
CA ASN A 259 9.27 24.47 13.50
C ASN A 259 9.37 24.02 14.96
#